data_b0b991662aab2d78abe6044e4d5b6be9
#
_entry.id   b0b991662aab2d78abe6044e4d5b6be9
#
_cell.length_a   1.000
_cell.length_b   1.000
_cell.length_c   1.000
_cell.angle_alpha   90.00
_cell.angle_beta   90.00
_cell.angle_gamma   90.00
#
_symmetry.space_group_name_H-M   'P 1'
#
loop_
_entity.id
_entity.type
_entity.pdbx_description
1 polymer ?
#
loop_
_entity_poly.entity_id
_entity_poly.type
_entity_poly.pdbx_seq_one_letter_code
_entity_poly.pdbx_strand_id
1 'polypeptide(L)'
;MMPDPTRTLRVLFDVQHPAQVHLFKHVLWELQATGHETMVVARDKEVTLDLLDAYGIDHRSLSRRTGGLPAAVLELGVREVRTTLAARSFEPDVIVSRVSPPAVHAASVVGARSVVVTDTDIDDTLLGRTFHAITLPFADVVCRPPGLDLPTDPGKQRELGTQELAYLHPDRFTPDPTGLERHGVDPDEPFAVVRLAGWDAYHDVGHEGITESVFRKVVAMLSDRGRVFLSTERGRPTGLDVEPLPVPTHLIHDLLYYADIYVGDSGTMSTEAAMLGTPSVRLNSIDGDADERIFRTLETDYGLLFSFSDGEAALRKVRALMTDESTPAEWERRRSRLLDDAPDVTEELLTIIRETAAPTSTSAVPAPTG
;
A
#
# COMPACT_ATOMS: atom_id res chain seq x y z
N MET A 1 -19.83 22.50 13.27
CA MET A 1 -20.65 21.73 14.22
C MET A 1 -19.93 20.41 14.37
N MET A 2 -19.41 20.09 15.54
CA MET A 2 -18.74 18.79 15.77
C MET A 2 -19.74 17.67 15.48
N PRO A 3 -19.33 16.57 14.82
CA PRO A 3 -20.20 15.42 14.63
C PRO A 3 -20.70 14.91 16.01
N ASP A 4 -21.94 14.46 16.05
CA ASP A 4 -22.52 13.84 17.24
C ASP A 4 -21.72 12.59 17.58
N PRO A 5 -20.98 12.54 18.71
CA PRO A 5 -20.12 11.40 19.05
C PRO A 5 -20.89 10.11 19.32
N THR A 6 -22.23 10.17 19.35
CA THR A 6 -23.09 9.00 19.65
C THR A 6 -23.64 8.35 18.38
N ARG A 7 -23.45 8.95 17.20
CA ARG A 7 -23.98 8.40 15.94
C ARG A 7 -23.11 7.23 15.45
N THR A 8 -23.71 6.06 15.34
CA THR A 8 -23.08 4.92 14.65
C THR A 8 -22.96 5.23 13.16
N LEU A 9 -21.73 5.23 12.65
CA LEU A 9 -21.44 5.37 11.23
C LEU A 9 -21.47 4.00 10.54
N ARG A 10 -21.83 3.99 9.28
CA ARG A 10 -21.78 2.82 8.37
C ARG A 10 -20.75 3.11 7.28
N VAL A 11 -19.65 2.40 7.30
CA VAL A 11 -18.53 2.66 6.39
C VAL A 11 -18.27 1.44 5.51
N LEU A 12 -18.33 1.63 4.19
CA LEU A 12 -18.00 0.59 3.22
C LEU A 12 -16.60 0.80 2.67
N PHE A 13 -15.77 -0.25 2.67
CA PHE A 13 -14.43 -0.25 2.10
C PHE A 13 -14.39 -1.08 0.81
N ASP A 14 -13.85 -0.50 -0.28
CA ASP A 14 -13.59 -1.22 -1.54
C ASP A 14 -12.10 -1.56 -1.64
N VAL A 15 -11.78 -2.84 -1.47
CA VAL A 15 -10.43 -3.40 -1.44
C VAL A 15 -10.14 -4.18 -2.72
N GLN A 16 -9.12 -3.76 -3.50
CA GLN A 16 -8.81 -4.31 -4.81
C GLN A 16 -7.41 -4.94 -4.92
N HIS A 17 -6.57 -4.74 -3.89
CA HIS A 17 -5.17 -5.13 -3.89
C HIS A 17 -4.69 -5.45 -2.46
N PRO A 18 -3.73 -6.37 -2.27
CA PRO A 18 -3.19 -6.70 -0.93
C PRO A 18 -2.74 -5.49 -0.11
N ALA A 19 -2.05 -4.52 -0.71
CA ALA A 19 -1.61 -3.30 -0.02
C ALA A 19 -2.77 -2.49 0.60
N GLN A 20 -3.97 -2.58 0.01
CA GLN A 20 -5.16 -1.89 0.56
C GLN A 20 -5.73 -2.60 1.78
N VAL A 21 -5.53 -3.91 1.91
CA VAL A 21 -5.87 -4.66 3.14
C VAL A 21 -5.04 -4.11 4.29
N HIS A 22 -3.73 -3.98 4.08
CA HIS A 22 -2.84 -3.41 5.09
C HIS A 22 -3.22 -1.97 5.44
N LEU A 23 -3.43 -1.12 4.43
CA LEU A 23 -3.81 0.29 4.60
C LEU A 23 -5.06 0.47 5.45
N PHE A 24 -6.09 -0.36 5.24
CA PHE A 24 -7.38 -0.16 5.87
C PHE A 24 -7.62 -1.00 7.13
N LYS A 25 -6.82 -2.03 7.43
CA LYS A 25 -7.08 -2.96 8.54
C LYS A 25 -7.24 -2.27 9.89
N HIS A 26 -6.34 -1.34 10.23
CA HIS A 26 -6.41 -0.63 11.53
C HIS A 26 -7.60 0.34 11.59
N VAL A 27 -7.89 1.03 10.50
CA VAL A 27 -9.08 1.89 10.39
C VAL A 27 -10.36 1.08 10.59
N LEU A 28 -10.45 -0.11 9.95
CA LEU A 28 -11.58 -1.04 10.10
C LEU A 28 -11.75 -1.48 11.55
N TRP A 29 -10.66 -1.96 12.18
CA TRP A 29 -10.71 -2.44 13.56
C TRP A 29 -11.07 -1.33 14.55
N GLU A 30 -10.56 -0.12 14.38
CA GLU A 30 -10.90 1.01 15.26
C GLU A 30 -12.34 1.48 15.09
N LEU A 31 -12.86 1.53 13.87
CA LEU A 31 -14.27 1.81 13.62
C LEU A 31 -15.16 0.78 14.32
N GLN A 32 -14.84 -0.51 14.19
CA GLN A 32 -15.59 -1.59 14.83
C GLN A 32 -15.49 -1.51 16.37
N ALA A 33 -14.29 -1.29 16.91
CA ALA A 33 -14.06 -1.16 18.34
C ALA A 33 -14.80 0.03 18.96
N THR A 34 -15.04 1.09 18.18
CA THR A 34 -15.80 2.28 18.59
C THR A 34 -17.29 2.21 18.28
N GLY A 35 -17.80 1.02 17.87
CA GLY A 35 -19.23 0.77 17.71
C GLY A 35 -19.80 1.21 16.36
N HIS A 36 -18.96 1.42 15.34
CA HIS A 36 -19.38 1.69 13.98
C HIS A 36 -19.57 0.39 13.18
N GLU A 37 -20.42 0.42 12.17
CA GLU A 37 -20.64 -0.71 11.27
C GLU A 37 -19.71 -0.60 10.06
N THR A 38 -19.05 -1.69 9.71
CA THR A 38 -18.19 -1.75 8.53
C THR A 38 -18.59 -2.87 7.57
N MET A 39 -18.44 -2.63 6.27
CA MET A 39 -18.54 -3.65 5.24
C MET A 39 -17.30 -3.56 4.34
N VAL A 40 -16.68 -4.70 4.07
CA VAL A 40 -15.60 -4.79 3.09
C VAL A 40 -16.12 -5.52 1.83
N VAL A 41 -15.95 -4.86 0.69
CA VAL A 41 -16.10 -5.50 -0.63
C VAL A 41 -14.73 -5.64 -1.25
N ALA A 42 -14.44 -6.81 -1.81
CA ALA A 42 -13.09 -7.13 -2.27
C ALA A 42 -13.07 -7.64 -3.71
N ARG A 43 -11.93 -7.44 -4.36
CA ARG A 43 -11.55 -8.08 -5.62
C ARG A 43 -10.65 -9.27 -5.32
N ASP A 44 -11.00 -10.45 -5.83
CA ASP A 44 -10.13 -11.63 -5.80
C ASP A 44 -8.94 -11.43 -6.75
N LYS A 45 -7.86 -10.89 -6.19
CA LYS A 45 -6.61 -10.60 -6.88
C LYS A 45 -5.45 -10.97 -5.96
N GLU A 46 -4.52 -11.80 -6.47
CA GLU A 46 -3.33 -12.23 -5.69
C GLU A 46 -3.76 -12.81 -4.33
N VAL A 47 -3.13 -12.35 -3.25
CA VAL A 47 -3.37 -12.81 -1.87
C VAL A 47 -4.38 -11.93 -1.11
N THR A 48 -5.18 -11.09 -1.81
CA THR A 48 -6.08 -10.12 -1.15
C THR A 48 -7.08 -10.80 -0.22
N LEU A 49 -7.74 -11.87 -0.69
CA LEU A 49 -8.74 -12.57 0.13
C LEU A 49 -8.08 -13.34 1.28
N ASP A 50 -6.95 -14.00 1.01
CA ASP A 50 -6.19 -14.73 2.04
C ASP A 50 -5.73 -13.79 3.17
N LEU A 51 -5.35 -12.55 2.85
CA LEU A 51 -5.00 -11.54 3.84
C LEU A 51 -6.20 -11.08 4.66
N LEU A 52 -7.35 -10.84 4.03
CA LEU A 52 -8.58 -10.47 4.73
C LEU A 52 -8.98 -11.57 5.71
N ASP A 53 -8.93 -12.83 5.28
CA ASP A 53 -9.21 -14.00 6.14
C ASP A 53 -8.21 -14.12 7.28
N ALA A 54 -6.90 -13.96 7.00
CA ALA A 54 -5.84 -14.05 8.00
C ALA A 54 -5.96 -12.97 9.09
N TYR A 55 -6.47 -11.78 8.72
CA TYR A 55 -6.73 -10.70 9.66
C TYR A 55 -8.12 -10.76 10.31
N GLY A 56 -8.94 -11.78 10.02
CA GLY A 56 -10.30 -11.93 10.54
C GLY A 56 -11.24 -10.83 10.09
N ILE A 57 -11.02 -10.26 8.88
CA ILE A 57 -11.84 -9.21 8.32
C ILE A 57 -12.92 -9.83 7.43
N ASP A 58 -14.17 -9.75 7.88
CA ASP A 58 -15.33 -10.19 7.10
C ASP A 58 -15.42 -9.39 5.78
N HIS A 59 -15.55 -10.10 4.66
CA HIS A 59 -15.58 -9.47 3.36
C HIS A 59 -16.51 -10.16 2.35
N ARG A 60 -16.87 -9.43 1.30
CA ARG A 60 -17.62 -9.96 0.15
C ARG A 60 -16.77 -9.86 -1.11
N SER A 61 -16.37 -10.99 -1.70
CA SER A 61 -15.72 -11.00 -3.00
C SER A 61 -16.73 -10.65 -4.10
N LEU A 62 -16.48 -9.54 -4.81
CA LEU A 62 -17.38 -9.06 -5.87
C LEU A 62 -16.93 -9.49 -7.27
N SER A 63 -15.63 -9.70 -7.48
CA SER A 63 -15.07 -10.10 -8.76
C SER A 63 -13.75 -10.84 -8.58
N ARG A 64 -13.32 -11.50 -9.64
CA ARG A 64 -12.00 -12.12 -9.75
C ARG A 64 -11.25 -11.50 -10.92
N ARG A 65 -9.96 -11.20 -10.74
CA ARG A 65 -9.11 -10.78 -11.85
C ARG A 65 -9.01 -11.91 -12.88
N THR A 66 -9.45 -11.61 -14.11
CA THR A 66 -9.28 -12.47 -15.29
C THR A 66 -8.40 -11.75 -16.30
N GLY A 67 -7.54 -12.48 -17.01
CA GLY A 67 -6.52 -11.90 -17.86
C GLY A 67 -7.04 -11.15 -19.09
N GLY A 68 -6.25 -10.17 -19.55
CA GLY A 68 -6.47 -9.41 -20.78
C GLY A 68 -7.40 -8.20 -20.66
N LEU A 69 -7.19 -7.19 -21.51
CA LEU A 69 -7.92 -5.92 -21.48
C LEU A 69 -9.44 -6.06 -21.66
N PRO A 70 -9.99 -6.89 -22.58
CA PRO A 70 -11.44 -7.04 -22.72
C PRO A 70 -12.08 -7.62 -21.45
N ALA A 71 -11.42 -8.59 -20.80
CA ALA A 71 -11.89 -9.19 -19.56
C ALA A 71 -11.86 -8.19 -18.39
N ALA A 72 -10.85 -7.33 -18.34
CA ALA A 72 -10.76 -6.27 -17.33
C ALA A 72 -11.89 -5.22 -17.46
N VAL A 73 -12.25 -4.85 -18.70
CA VAL A 73 -13.38 -3.94 -18.94
C VAL A 73 -14.71 -4.58 -18.53
N LEU A 74 -14.92 -5.85 -18.86
CA LEU A 74 -16.12 -6.58 -18.42
C LEU A 74 -16.17 -6.71 -16.90
N GLU A 75 -15.05 -7.05 -16.27
CA GLU A 75 -14.92 -7.14 -14.81
C GLU A 75 -15.26 -5.79 -14.15
N LEU A 76 -14.77 -4.67 -14.70
CA LEU A 76 -15.11 -3.34 -14.20
C LEU A 76 -16.62 -3.11 -14.23
N GLY A 77 -17.30 -3.44 -15.34
CA GLY A 77 -18.76 -3.34 -15.42
C GLY A 77 -19.50 -4.23 -14.40
N VAL A 78 -19.01 -5.44 -14.16
CA VAL A 78 -19.56 -6.33 -13.12
C VAL A 78 -19.38 -5.72 -11.74
N ARG A 79 -18.20 -5.13 -11.47
CA ARG A 79 -17.91 -4.46 -10.20
C ARG A 79 -18.79 -3.24 -9.98
N GLU A 80 -19.02 -2.41 -11.00
CA GLU A 80 -19.95 -1.27 -10.93
C GLU A 80 -21.30 -1.70 -10.37
N VAL A 81 -21.88 -2.75 -10.96
CA VAL A 81 -23.20 -3.25 -10.54
C VAL A 81 -23.15 -3.86 -9.13
N ARG A 82 -22.18 -4.72 -8.85
CA ARG A 82 -22.12 -5.45 -7.58
C ARG A 82 -21.76 -4.54 -6.41
N THR A 83 -20.88 -3.57 -6.58
CA THR A 83 -20.55 -2.57 -5.55
C THR A 83 -21.76 -1.70 -5.26
N THR A 84 -22.50 -1.26 -6.29
CA THR A 84 -23.75 -0.50 -6.10
C THR A 84 -24.82 -1.31 -5.37
N LEU A 85 -24.98 -2.60 -5.69
CA LEU A 85 -25.92 -3.47 -4.97
C LEU A 85 -25.51 -3.70 -3.51
N ALA A 86 -24.23 -3.90 -3.24
CA ALA A 86 -23.70 -4.01 -1.89
C ALA A 86 -23.93 -2.72 -1.09
N ALA A 87 -23.62 -1.57 -1.70
CA ALA A 87 -23.86 -0.26 -1.09
C ALA A 87 -25.35 -0.02 -0.80
N ARG A 88 -26.25 -0.36 -1.72
CA ARG A 88 -27.70 -0.26 -1.49
C ARG A 88 -28.20 -1.15 -0.35
N SER A 89 -27.62 -2.34 -0.18
CA SER A 89 -28.03 -3.25 0.91
C SER A 89 -27.44 -2.85 2.26
N PHE A 90 -26.31 -2.18 2.25
CA PHE A 90 -25.61 -1.77 3.47
C PHE A 90 -25.95 -0.34 3.88
N GLU A 91 -26.41 0.52 2.96
CA GLU A 91 -26.73 1.94 3.19
C GLU A 91 -25.61 2.68 3.92
N PRO A 92 -24.38 2.76 3.34
CA PRO A 92 -23.25 3.39 3.97
C PRO A 92 -23.43 4.91 4.09
N ASP A 93 -22.86 5.52 5.14
CA ASP A 93 -22.67 6.95 5.23
C ASP A 93 -21.47 7.38 4.38
N VAL A 94 -20.40 6.55 4.39
CA VAL A 94 -19.15 6.79 3.65
C VAL A 94 -18.70 5.53 2.94
N ILE A 95 -18.21 5.69 1.70
CA ILE A 95 -17.49 4.65 0.96
C ILE A 95 -16.02 5.08 0.84
N VAL A 96 -15.11 4.25 1.35
CA VAL A 96 -13.66 4.47 1.32
C VAL A 96 -13.02 3.55 0.30
N SER A 97 -12.14 4.08 -0.54
CA SER A 97 -11.43 3.30 -1.55
C SER A 97 -10.09 3.91 -1.90
N ARG A 98 -9.22 3.17 -2.55
CA ARG A 98 -8.23 3.79 -3.43
C ARG A 98 -8.92 4.20 -4.74
N VAL A 99 -8.20 4.76 -5.70
CA VAL A 99 -8.80 5.18 -6.99
C VAL A 99 -9.65 4.08 -7.58
N SER A 100 -10.97 4.15 -7.37
CA SER A 100 -11.96 3.11 -7.72
C SER A 100 -13.23 3.73 -8.30
N PRO A 101 -13.43 3.70 -9.63
CA PRO A 101 -14.68 4.14 -10.24
C PRO A 101 -15.92 3.48 -9.61
N PRO A 102 -16.00 2.14 -9.42
CA PRO A 102 -17.16 1.51 -8.81
C PRO A 102 -17.53 2.05 -7.43
N ALA A 103 -16.54 2.39 -6.62
CA ALA A 103 -16.76 2.90 -5.27
C ALA A 103 -17.40 4.30 -5.28
N VAL A 104 -16.83 5.24 -6.04
CA VAL A 104 -17.32 6.62 -6.10
C VAL A 104 -18.68 6.73 -6.82
N HIS A 105 -18.89 5.90 -7.87
CA HIS A 105 -20.18 5.84 -8.55
C HIS A 105 -21.25 5.24 -7.64
N ALA A 106 -20.96 4.15 -6.92
CA ALA A 106 -21.88 3.58 -5.96
C ALA A 106 -22.24 4.60 -4.87
N ALA A 107 -21.26 5.34 -4.32
CA ALA A 107 -21.52 6.41 -3.35
C ALA A 107 -22.52 7.44 -3.91
N SER A 108 -22.28 7.94 -5.12
CA SER A 108 -23.17 8.89 -5.78
C SER A 108 -24.60 8.34 -5.98
N VAL A 109 -24.73 7.05 -6.33
CA VAL A 109 -26.05 6.41 -6.57
C VAL A 109 -26.85 6.20 -5.29
N VAL A 110 -26.18 5.87 -4.16
CA VAL A 110 -26.87 5.61 -2.89
C VAL A 110 -26.98 6.83 -1.98
N GLY A 111 -26.35 7.96 -2.37
CA GLY A 111 -26.35 9.19 -1.57
C GLY A 111 -25.34 9.15 -0.41
N ALA A 112 -24.39 8.22 -0.43
CA ALA A 112 -23.26 8.20 0.49
C ALA A 112 -22.19 9.21 0.09
N ARG A 113 -21.29 9.54 1.04
CA ARG A 113 -20.07 10.29 0.74
C ARG A 113 -18.94 9.35 0.31
N SER A 114 -17.98 9.85 -0.42
CA SER A 114 -16.82 9.08 -0.88
C SER A 114 -15.49 9.69 -0.43
N VAL A 115 -14.62 8.83 0.09
CA VAL A 115 -13.23 9.15 0.43
C VAL A 115 -12.33 8.29 -0.47
N VAL A 116 -11.52 8.96 -1.30
CA VAL A 116 -10.57 8.30 -2.20
C VAL A 116 -9.16 8.56 -1.68
N VAL A 117 -8.38 7.50 -1.49
CA VAL A 117 -6.97 7.59 -1.09
C VAL A 117 -6.09 7.32 -2.30
N THR A 118 -5.10 8.16 -2.55
CA THR A 118 -4.10 7.97 -3.62
C THR A 118 -2.73 8.43 -3.17
N ASP A 119 -1.69 7.78 -3.66
CA ASP A 119 -0.28 8.09 -3.42
C ASP A 119 0.49 8.30 -4.73
N THR A 120 -0.16 8.04 -5.84
CA THR A 120 0.46 7.99 -7.16
C THR A 120 0.06 9.21 -7.98
N ASP A 121 1.03 9.82 -8.64
CA ASP A 121 0.80 10.81 -9.68
C ASP A 121 -0.10 10.21 -10.78
N ILE A 122 -0.81 11.06 -11.48
CA ILE A 122 -1.63 10.59 -12.60
C ILE A 122 -0.69 10.02 -13.64
N ASP A 123 -0.77 8.70 -13.78
CA ASP A 123 -0.07 7.99 -14.85
C ASP A 123 -0.36 8.64 -16.21
N ASP A 124 0.69 9.01 -16.94
CA ASP A 124 0.60 9.63 -18.26
C ASP A 124 0.03 8.71 -19.33
N THR A 125 -0.23 7.43 -19.00
CA THR A 125 -0.92 6.53 -19.90
C THR A 125 -2.37 6.93 -20.10
N LEU A 126 -2.91 6.66 -21.28
CA LEU A 126 -4.32 6.91 -21.59
C LEU A 126 -5.26 6.19 -20.59
N LEU A 127 -4.86 5.00 -20.14
CA LEU A 127 -5.65 4.21 -19.21
C LEU A 127 -5.66 4.84 -17.80
N GLY A 128 -4.49 5.23 -17.28
CA GLY A 128 -4.36 5.91 -15.99
C GLY A 128 -5.16 7.22 -15.96
N ARG A 129 -4.97 8.07 -16.98
CA ARG A 129 -5.75 9.32 -17.13
C ARG A 129 -7.26 9.05 -17.18
N THR A 130 -7.69 7.99 -17.89
CA THR A 130 -9.10 7.64 -17.97
C THR A 130 -9.64 7.23 -16.61
N PHE A 131 -8.93 6.39 -15.87
CA PHE A 131 -9.34 5.97 -14.52
C PHE A 131 -9.48 7.17 -13.57
N HIS A 132 -8.53 8.09 -13.57
CA HIS A 132 -8.63 9.31 -12.76
C HIS A 132 -9.79 10.21 -13.21
N ALA A 133 -9.99 10.38 -14.52
CA ALA A 133 -11.06 11.19 -15.06
C ALA A 133 -12.48 10.69 -14.75
N ILE A 134 -12.65 9.36 -14.57
CA ILE A 134 -13.94 8.77 -14.20
C ILE A 134 -14.09 8.50 -12.70
N THR A 135 -13.05 8.80 -11.90
CA THR A 135 -13.07 8.61 -10.44
C THR A 135 -13.08 9.94 -9.69
N LEU A 136 -12.05 10.76 -9.89
CA LEU A 136 -11.82 11.95 -9.07
C LEU A 136 -12.95 13.00 -9.10
N PRO A 137 -13.64 13.27 -10.23
CA PRO A 137 -14.77 14.21 -10.25
C PRO A 137 -15.92 13.79 -9.33
N PHE A 138 -16.11 12.49 -9.11
CA PHE A 138 -17.17 11.92 -8.27
C PHE A 138 -16.76 11.79 -6.80
N ALA A 139 -15.49 11.95 -6.47
CA ALA A 139 -15.02 11.91 -5.10
C ALA A 139 -15.48 13.13 -4.31
N ASP A 140 -15.94 12.96 -3.07
CA ASP A 140 -16.20 14.05 -2.15
C ASP A 140 -14.91 14.53 -1.46
N VAL A 141 -14.05 13.59 -1.08
CA VAL A 141 -12.72 13.85 -0.51
C VAL A 141 -11.67 13.00 -1.21
N VAL A 142 -10.53 13.61 -1.52
CA VAL A 142 -9.36 12.93 -2.09
C VAL A 142 -8.17 13.13 -1.15
N CYS A 143 -7.75 12.04 -0.51
CA CYS A 143 -6.57 12.00 0.36
C CYS A 143 -5.33 11.73 -0.48
N ARG A 144 -4.31 12.55 -0.31
CA ARG A 144 -3.05 12.49 -1.07
C ARG A 144 -1.85 12.83 -0.19
N PRO A 145 -0.65 12.32 -0.49
CA PRO A 145 0.55 12.76 0.21
C PRO A 145 0.84 14.25 -0.01
N PRO A 146 1.55 14.91 0.91
CA PRO A 146 1.98 16.28 0.77
C PRO A 146 2.72 16.52 -0.55
N GLY A 147 2.39 17.64 -1.21
CA GLY A 147 3.04 18.06 -2.45
C GLY A 147 2.66 17.26 -3.71
N LEU A 148 1.73 16.32 -3.65
CA LEU A 148 1.14 15.70 -4.84
C LEU A 148 0.02 16.62 -5.38
N ASP A 149 0.15 17.09 -6.62
CA ASP A 149 -0.88 17.90 -7.27
C ASP A 149 -1.81 17.01 -8.11
N LEU A 150 -3.10 17.08 -7.80
CA LEU A 150 -4.12 16.34 -8.53
C LEU A 150 -5.06 17.31 -9.27
N PRO A 151 -5.53 16.97 -10.49
CA PRO A 151 -6.45 17.81 -11.26
C PRO A 151 -7.88 17.67 -10.73
N THR A 152 -8.07 17.99 -9.47
CA THR A 152 -9.38 18.01 -8.80
C THR A 152 -9.49 19.26 -7.95
N ASP A 153 -10.72 19.61 -7.56
CA ASP A 153 -11.00 20.77 -6.71
C ASP A 153 -10.11 20.76 -5.46
N PRO A 154 -9.27 21.78 -5.22
CA PRO A 154 -8.45 21.86 -4.02
C PRO A 154 -9.25 21.74 -2.71
N GLY A 155 -10.51 22.20 -2.71
CA GLY A 155 -11.41 22.10 -1.56
C GLY A 155 -11.77 20.65 -1.17
N LYS A 156 -11.64 19.71 -2.11
CA LYS A 156 -11.84 18.27 -1.88
C LYS A 156 -10.58 17.54 -1.46
N GLN A 157 -9.41 18.15 -1.60
CA GLN A 157 -8.14 17.50 -1.28
C GLN A 157 -7.84 17.58 0.21
N ARG A 158 -7.33 16.50 0.75
CA ARG A 158 -6.79 16.41 2.11
C ARG A 158 -5.39 15.82 2.04
N GLU A 159 -4.47 16.40 2.76
CA GLU A 159 -3.17 15.77 2.94
C GLU A 159 -3.32 14.55 3.86
N LEU A 160 -2.62 13.51 3.52
CA LEU A 160 -2.52 12.26 4.27
C LEU A 160 -1.06 11.85 4.27
N GLY A 161 -0.55 11.41 5.39
CA GLY A 161 0.81 10.89 5.49
C GLY A 161 1.06 9.69 4.55
N THR A 162 2.28 9.20 4.56
CA THR A 162 2.66 8.03 3.73
C THR A 162 1.84 6.80 4.11
N GLN A 163 1.16 6.20 3.14
CA GLN A 163 0.16 5.15 3.37
C GLN A 163 0.68 3.93 4.12
N GLU A 164 1.93 3.54 3.92
CA GLU A 164 2.56 2.41 4.60
C GLU A 164 2.66 2.63 6.11
N LEU A 165 2.75 3.87 6.56
CA LEU A 165 2.76 4.20 7.99
C LEU A 165 1.40 3.99 8.68
N ALA A 166 0.31 3.86 7.91
CA ALA A 166 -0.97 3.43 8.48
C ALA A 166 -0.90 2.04 9.14
N TYR A 167 0.08 1.21 8.75
CA TYR A 167 0.21 -0.15 9.25
C TYR A 167 1.62 -0.54 9.69
N LEU A 168 2.64 0.30 9.46
CA LEU A 168 4.04 0.06 9.85
C LEU A 168 4.55 1.01 10.95
N HIS A 169 3.75 2.02 11.33
CA HIS A 169 4.08 2.87 12.45
C HIS A 169 4.15 2.04 13.74
N PRO A 170 5.09 2.28 14.68
CA PRO A 170 5.22 1.51 15.92
C PRO A 170 3.96 1.43 16.77
N ASP A 171 3.08 2.43 16.70
CA ASP A 171 1.79 2.41 17.39
C ASP A 171 0.78 1.43 16.76
N ARG A 172 1.06 0.94 15.56
CA ARG A 172 0.20 0.06 14.76
C ARG A 172 0.81 -1.31 14.47
N PHE A 173 2.12 -1.42 14.51
CA PHE A 173 2.87 -2.63 14.21
C PHE A 173 3.89 -2.91 15.31
N THR A 174 3.73 -4.06 15.94
CA THR A 174 4.71 -4.63 16.87
C THR A 174 5.24 -5.91 16.25
N PRO A 175 6.54 -6.00 15.92
CA PRO A 175 7.14 -7.20 15.34
C PRO A 175 6.95 -8.43 16.25
N ASP A 176 6.54 -9.57 15.67
CA ASP A 176 6.34 -10.84 16.39
C ASP A 176 7.43 -11.86 16.03
N PRO A 177 8.52 -11.97 16.82
CA PRO A 177 9.55 -12.96 16.58
C PRO A 177 9.01 -14.39 16.70
N THR A 178 8.03 -14.61 17.61
CA THR A 178 7.44 -15.95 17.82
C THR A 178 6.67 -16.43 16.58
N GLY A 179 6.10 -15.49 15.84
CA GLY A 179 5.47 -15.77 14.54
C GLY A 179 6.47 -16.34 13.55
N LEU A 180 7.67 -15.78 13.48
CA LEU A 180 8.76 -16.25 12.60
C LEU A 180 9.32 -17.61 13.06
N GLU A 181 9.60 -17.77 14.34
CA GLU A 181 10.13 -19.02 14.91
C GLU A 181 9.22 -20.23 14.60
N ARG A 182 7.89 -20.06 14.69
CA ARG A 182 6.92 -21.12 14.33
C ARG A 182 7.02 -21.56 12.88
N HIS A 183 7.60 -20.73 12.02
CA HIS A 183 7.83 -21.00 10.61
C HIS A 183 9.30 -21.33 10.29
N GLY A 184 10.12 -21.58 11.32
CA GLY A 184 11.52 -22.01 11.16
C GLY A 184 12.48 -20.89 10.78
N VAL A 185 12.14 -19.65 11.11
CA VAL A 185 13.02 -18.50 11.00
C VAL A 185 13.41 -18.03 12.40
N ASP A 186 14.70 -18.13 12.71
CA ASP A 186 15.25 -17.52 13.91
C ASP A 186 15.57 -16.05 13.61
N PRO A 187 14.93 -15.09 14.30
CA PRO A 187 15.16 -13.67 14.06
C PRO A 187 16.55 -13.19 14.47
N ASP A 188 17.28 -13.98 15.29
CA ASP A 188 18.64 -13.67 15.71
C ASP A 188 19.70 -14.23 14.74
N GLU A 189 19.31 -15.10 13.78
CA GLU A 189 20.18 -15.59 12.71
C GLU A 189 20.16 -14.66 11.49
N PRO A 190 21.30 -14.37 10.85
CA PRO A 190 21.34 -13.50 9.67
C PRO A 190 20.52 -14.05 8.50
N PHE A 191 19.68 -13.21 7.92
CA PHE A 191 19.00 -13.53 6.68
C PHE A 191 18.68 -12.28 5.85
N ALA A 192 18.49 -12.51 4.56
CA ALA A 192 18.10 -11.48 3.60
C ALA A 192 16.78 -11.85 2.90
N VAL A 193 16.01 -10.84 2.53
CA VAL A 193 14.81 -11.00 1.70
C VAL A 193 15.08 -10.44 0.30
N VAL A 194 14.86 -11.26 -0.72
CA VAL A 194 14.98 -10.86 -2.13
C VAL A 194 13.63 -10.97 -2.82
N ARG A 195 13.27 -9.97 -3.62
CA ARG A 195 12.02 -9.95 -4.37
C ARG A 195 12.28 -9.81 -5.86
N LEU A 196 11.65 -10.69 -6.66
CA LEU A 196 11.54 -10.58 -8.11
C LEU A 196 10.07 -10.42 -8.49
N ALA A 197 9.64 -9.20 -8.81
CA ALA A 197 8.29 -8.91 -9.25
C ALA A 197 8.03 -9.46 -10.66
N GLY A 198 6.77 -9.78 -10.97
CA GLY A 198 6.32 -10.06 -12.33
C GLY A 198 6.12 -8.75 -13.08
N TRP A 199 6.85 -8.52 -14.15
CA TRP A 199 6.72 -7.35 -15.03
C TRP A 199 5.66 -7.61 -16.12
N ASP A 200 4.49 -8.11 -15.71
CA ASP A 200 3.38 -8.46 -16.60
C ASP A 200 2.24 -7.43 -16.57
N ALA A 201 2.39 -6.34 -15.81
CA ALA A 201 1.38 -5.28 -15.75
C ALA A 201 1.47 -4.37 -16.97
N TYR A 202 0.34 -3.77 -17.36
CA TYR A 202 0.25 -2.94 -18.58
C TYR A 202 1.17 -1.70 -18.55
N HIS A 203 1.52 -1.19 -17.39
CA HIS A 203 2.45 -0.07 -17.20
C HIS A 203 3.92 -0.52 -17.19
N ASP A 204 4.20 -1.82 -17.21
CA ASP A 204 5.57 -2.36 -17.19
C ASP A 204 6.16 -2.53 -18.61
N VAL A 205 5.41 -2.17 -19.65
CA VAL A 205 5.86 -2.36 -21.03
C VAL A 205 7.08 -1.50 -21.33
N GLY A 206 8.22 -2.17 -21.56
CA GLY A 206 9.51 -1.51 -21.86
C GLY A 206 10.39 -1.30 -20.62
N HIS A 207 10.00 -1.76 -19.45
CA HIS A 207 10.80 -1.74 -18.23
C HIS A 207 11.35 -3.13 -17.89
N GLU A 208 12.57 -3.16 -17.38
CA GLU A 208 13.22 -4.38 -16.94
C GLU A 208 13.57 -4.26 -15.46
N GLY A 209 13.18 -5.26 -14.67
CA GLY A 209 13.63 -5.38 -13.29
C GLY A 209 15.05 -5.97 -13.19
N ILE A 210 15.34 -6.62 -12.08
CA ILE A 210 16.61 -7.29 -11.86
C ILE A 210 16.87 -8.35 -12.94
N THR A 211 17.98 -8.21 -13.67
CA THR A 211 18.41 -9.22 -14.62
C THR A 211 18.89 -10.50 -13.92
N GLU A 212 18.79 -11.65 -14.58
CA GLU A 212 19.22 -12.93 -13.99
C GLU A 212 20.68 -12.90 -13.53
N SER A 213 21.57 -12.25 -14.31
CA SER A 213 22.99 -12.16 -13.97
C SER A 213 23.24 -11.35 -12.69
N VAL A 214 22.56 -10.23 -12.51
CA VAL A 214 22.65 -9.39 -11.32
C VAL A 214 22.04 -10.13 -10.12
N PHE A 215 20.88 -10.76 -10.32
CA PHE A 215 20.22 -11.54 -9.27
C PHE A 215 21.14 -12.66 -8.73
N ARG A 216 21.80 -13.43 -9.62
CA ARG A 216 22.74 -14.48 -9.20
C ARG A 216 23.91 -13.93 -8.39
N LYS A 217 24.44 -12.76 -8.74
CA LYS A 217 25.51 -12.11 -7.97
C LYS A 217 25.01 -11.61 -6.61
N VAL A 218 23.80 -11.05 -6.54
CA VAL A 218 23.16 -10.63 -5.28
C VAL A 218 23.01 -11.84 -4.35
N VAL A 219 22.38 -12.92 -4.85
CA VAL A 219 22.17 -14.14 -4.04
C VAL A 219 23.49 -14.69 -3.55
N ALA A 220 24.50 -14.87 -4.41
CA ALA A 220 25.80 -15.39 -4.00
C ALA A 220 26.43 -14.55 -2.89
N MET A 221 26.33 -13.22 -2.97
CA MET A 221 26.87 -12.31 -1.95
C MET A 221 26.13 -12.43 -0.60
N LEU A 222 24.80 -12.58 -0.66
CA LEU A 222 23.97 -12.68 0.54
C LEU A 222 24.07 -14.06 1.21
N SER A 223 24.12 -15.13 0.42
CA SER A 223 24.25 -16.52 0.91
C SER A 223 25.58 -16.78 1.66
N ASP A 224 26.62 -15.99 1.39
CA ASP A 224 27.88 -16.05 2.16
C ASP A 224 27.71 -15.57 3.62
N ARG A 225 26.58 -14.93 3.95
CA ARG A 225 26.35 -14.35 5.28
C ARG A 225 25.20 -14.96 6.05
N GLY A 226 24.20 -15.51 5.37
CA GLY A 226 23.03 -16.08 5.99
C GLY A 226 22.05 -16.65 4.99
N ARG A 227 20.84 -16.96 5.44
CA ARG A 227 19.77 -17.48 4.61
C ARG A 227 19.26 -16.42 3.64
N VAL A 228 18.84 -16.83 2.46
CA VAL A 228 18.24 -15.93 1.47
C VAL A 228 16.83 -16.38 1.14
N PHE A 229 15.85 -15.60 1.56
CA PHE A 229 14.43 -15.85 1.27
C PHE A 229 14.02 -15.12 -0.01
N LEU A 230 13.44 -15.88 -0.94
CA LEU A 230 13.02 -15.37 -2.24
C LEU A 230 11.50 -15.30 -2.35
N SER A 231 10.99 -14.09 -2.61
CA SER A 231 9.65 -13.84 -3.11
C SER A 231 9.71 -13.63 -4.62
N THR A 232 8.99 -14.43 -5.41
CA THR A 232 9.02 -14.29 -6.86
C THR A 232 7.70 -14.59 -7.53
N GLU A 233 7.37 -13.83 -8.56
CA GLU A 233 6.28 -14.06 -9.50
C GLU A 233 6.75 -14.68 -10.82
N ARG A 234 8.09 -14.73 -11.06
CA ARG A 234 8.69 -15.18 -12.33
C ARG A 234 9.09 -16.66 -12.34
N GLY A 235 8.76 -17.40 -11.31
CA GLY A 235 9.25 -18.76 -11.11
C GLY A 235 10.63 -18.79 -10.43
N ARG A 236 10.92 -19.91 -9.75
CA ARG A 236 12.14 -20.06 -8.96
C ARG A 236 13.34 -20.36 -9.87
N PRO A 237 14.40 -19.53 -9.83
CA PRO A 237 15.64 -19.82 -10.54
C PRO A 237 16.29 -21.11 -10.02
N THR A 238 16.84 -21.91 -10.92
CA THR A 238 17.53 -23.17 -10.57
C THR A 238 19.00 -22.94 -10.25
N GLY A 239 19.56 -23.77 -9.37
CA GLY A 239 20.98 -23.78 -9.06
C GLY A 239 21.45 -22.59 -8.22
N LEU A 240 20.56 -22.01 -7.42
CA LEU A 240 20.88 -20.96 -6.45
C LEU A 240 20.47 -21.41 -5.04
N ASP A 241 21.24 -20.99 -4.06
CA ASP A 241 20.96 -21.20 -2.64
C ASP A 241 19.96 -20.14 -2.15
N VAL A 242 18.68 -20.35 -2.47
CA VAL A 242 17.56 -19.51 -2.06
C VAL A 242 16.41 -20.37 -1.59
N GLU A 243 15.73 -19.90 -0.58
CA GLU A 243 14.54 -20.55 -0.03
C GLU A 243 13.28 -19.74 -0.40
N PRO A 244 12.12 -20.37 -0.60
CA PRO A 244 10.86 -19.61 -0.70
C PRO A 244 10.60 -18.87 0.61
N LEU A 245 9.76 -17.82 0.56
CA LEU A 245 9.30 -17.17 1.79
C LEU A 245 8.72 -18.23 2.74
N PRO A 246 9.25 -18.36 3.95
CA PRO A 246 8.85 -19.43 4.87
C PRO A 246 7.57 -19.10 5.64
N VAL A 247 7.12 -17.85 5.58
CA VAL A 247 6.01 -17.33 6.36
C VAL A 247 4.76 -17.12 5.51
N PRO A 248 3.55 -17.21 6.08
CA PRO A 248 2.33 -16.78 5.41
C PRO A 248 2.34 -15.27 5.19
N THR A 249 1.58 -14.80 4.21
CA THR A 249 1.64 -13.42 3.71
C THR A 249 1.41 -12.36 4.78
N HIS A 250 0.58 -12.63 5.78
CA HIS A 250 0.31 -11.67 6.86
C HIS A 250 1.49 -11.44 7.82
N LEU A 251 2.51 -12.31 7.80
CA LEU A 251 3.77 -12.16 8.56
C LEU A 251 4.92 -11.57 7.72
N ILE A 252 4.64 -11.08 6.53
CA ILE A 252 5.70 -10.53 5.66
C ILE A 252 6.41 -9.33 6.30
N HIS A 253 5.70 -8.50 7.03
CA HIS A 253 6.27 -7.32 7.68
C HIS A 253 7.17 -7.71 8.85
N ASP A 254 6.81 -8.77 9.59
CA ASP A 254 7.69 -9.34 10.62
C ASP A 254 8.97 -9.87 9.98
N LEU A 255 8.87 -10.61 8.87
CA LEU A 255 10.04 -11.11 8.16
C LEU A 255 10.92 -9.97 7.63
N LEU A 256 10.32 -8.91 7.09
CA LEU A 256 11.07 -7.74 6.62
C LEU A 256 11.75 -6.99 7.77
N TYR A 257 11.09 -6.86 8.91
CA TYR A 257 11.63 -6.14 10.08
C TYR A 257 12.92 -6.79 10.62
N TYR A 258 12.98 -8.12 10.67
CA TYR A 258 14.13 -8.86 11.18
C TYR A 258 15.20 -9.17 10.11
N ALA A 259 14.95 -8.86 8.85
CA ALA A 259 15.92 -9.08 7.79
C ALA A 259 17.10 -8.09 7.88
N ASP A 260 18.33 -8.56 7.64
CA ASP A 260 19.53 -7.70 7.58
C ASP A 260 19.49 -6.74 6.38
N ILE A 261 18.84 -7.17 5.29
CA ILE A 261 18.74 -6.38 4.07
C ILE A 261 17.57 -6.89 3.20
N TYR A 262 16.92 -5.96 2.52
CA TYR A 262 16.01 -6.23 1.42
C TYR A 262 16.66 -5.83 0.08
N VAL A 263 16.55 -6.69 -0.93
CA VAL A 263 16.96 -6.38 -2.31
C VAL A 263 15.86 -6.82 -3.27
N GLY A 264 15.33 -5.90 -4.07
CA GLY A 264 14.23 -6.27 -4.96
C GLY A 264 13.89 -5.23 -6.01
N ASP A 265 12.93 -5.59 -6.88
CA ASP A 265 12.37 -4.73 -7.92
C ASP A 265 10.89 -4.34 -7.65
N SER A 266 10.35 -4.72 -6.49
CA SER A 266 9.02 -4.31 -6.04
C SER A 266 9.07 -2.98 -5.31
N GLY A 267 8.30 -2.00 -5.77
CA GLY A 267 8.17 -0.69 -5.10
C GLY A 267 7.63 -0.85 -3.68
N THR A 268 6.48 -1.50 -3.52
CA THR A 268 5.82 -1.66 -2.20
C THR A 268 6.73 -2.31 -1.16
N MET A 269 7.30 -3.48 -1.46
CA MET A 269 8.16 -4.16 -0.48
C MET A 269 9.45 -3.40 -0.19
N SER A 270 10.01 -2.66 -1.17
CA SER A 270 11.17 -1.80 -0.94
C SER A 270 10.87 -0.68 0.05
N THR A 271 9.70 -0.06 -0.09
CA THR A 271 9.21 1.01 0.81
C THR A 271 8.91 0.46 2.20
N GLU A 272 8.21 -0.67 2.27
CA GLU A 272 7.89 -1.35 3.55
C GLU A 272 9.14 -1.72 4.32
N ALA A 273 10.13 -2.35 3.68
CA ALA A 273 11.41 -2.69 4.30
C ALA A 273 12.13 -1.44 4.83
N ALA A 274 12.20 -0.37 4.03
CA ALA A 274 12.83 0.89 4.42
C ALA A 274 12.14 1.51 5.66
N MET A 275 10.82 1.54 5.70
CA MET A 275 10.05 2.10 6.83
C MET A 275 10.12 1.24 8.09
N LEU A 276 10.32 -0.06 7.94
CA LEU A 276 10.58 -0.96 9.07
C LEU A 276 12.01 -0.81 9.63
N GLY A 277 12.89 -0.08 8.93
CA GLY A 277 14.27 0.11 9.34
C GLY A 277 15.23 -0.95 8.78
N THR A 278 14.79 -1.72 7.81
CA THR A 278 15.62 -2.68 7.09
C THR A 278 16.31 -1.99 5.91
N PRO A 279 17.64 -2.10 5.76
CA PRO A 279 18.35 -1.57 4.61
C PRO A 279 17.73 -2.06 3.30
N SER A 280 17.26 -1.13 2.46
CA SER A 280 16.50 -1.46 1.24
C SER A 280 17.24 -1.01 -0.02
N VAL A 281 17.51 -1.95 -0.93
CA VAL A 281 18.11 -1.70 -2.24
C VAL A 281 17.14 -2.11 -3.32
N ARG A 282 16.67 -1.13 -4.08
CA ARG A 282 15.73 -1.34 -5.18
C ARG A 282 16.46 -1.28 -6.52
N LEU A 283 16.18 -2.26 -7.38
CA LEU A 283 16.65 -2.27 -8.77
C LEU A 283 15.45 -2.12 -9.70
N ASN A 284 15.45 -1.04 -10.47
CA ASN A 284 14.41 -0.78 -11.45
C ASN A 284 15.01 -0.03 -12.65
N SER A 285 14.63 -0.40 -13.86
CA SER A 285 15.04 0.31 -15.08
C SER A 285 14.34 1.66 -15.30
N ILE A 286 13.41 2.05 -14.42
CA ILE A 286 12.76 3.35 -14.48
C ILE A 286 13.74 4.38 -13.94
N ASP A 287 14.28 5.19 -14.86
CA ASP A 287 15.17 6.30 -14.52
C ASP A 287 14.37 7.60 -14.34
N GLY A 288 14.70 8.36 -13.30
CA GLY A 288 14.40 9.78 -13.22
C GLY A 288 12.99 10.14 -12.73
N ASP A 289 12.38 11.11 -13.38
CA ASP A 289 11.17 11.82 -12.89
C ASP A 289 9.90 10.98 -12.78
N ALA A 290 9.89 9.79 -13.38
CA ALA A 290 8.79 8.83 -13.25
C ALA A 290 8.85 8.03 -11.94
N ASP A 291 9.94 8.15 -11.19
CA ASP A 291 10.04 7.46 -9.91
C ASP A 291 9.19 8.16 -8.85
N GLU A 292 8.42 7.37 -8.14
CA GLU A 292 7.46 7.88 -7.19
C GLU A 292 8.15 8.72 -6.11
N ARG A 293 7.51 9.80 -5.73
CA ARG A 293 7.99 10.74 -4.70
C ARG A 293 8.46 10.04 -3.43
N ILE A 294 7.78 8.96 -3.05
CA ILE A 294 8.10 8.21 -1.83
C ILE A 294 9.52 7.63 -1.86
N PHE A 295 9.97 7.07 -3.01
CA PHE A 295 11.32 6.52 -3.11
C PHE A 295 12.37 7.63 -2.98
N ARG A 296 12.12 8.77 -3.62
CA ARG A 296 13.01 9.94 -3.52
C ARG A 296 13.10 10.44 -2.07
N THR A 297 11.97 10.59 -1.38
CA THR A 297 11.95 11.01 0.03
C THR A 297 12.71 10.01 0.91
N LEU A 298 12.46 8.71 0.77
CA LEU A 298 13.16 7.70 1.55
C LEU A 298 14.66 7.65 1.25
N GLU A 299 15.07 7.97 0.02
CA GLU A 299 16.49 8.00 -0.37
C GLU A 299 17.18 9.28 0.04
N THR A 300 16.63 10.47 -0.33
CA THR A 300 17.31 11.74 -0.15
C THR A 300 17.16 12.33 1.24
N ASP A 301 15.97 12.23 1.83
CA ASP A 301 15.67 12.89 3.09
C ASP A 301 16.04 12.00 4.29
N TYR A 302 15.79 10.69 4.17
CA TYR A 302 16.02 9.73 5.26
C TYR A 302 17.18 8.77 5.02
N GLY A 303 17.53 8.47 3.76
CA GLY A 303 18.61 7.54 3.41
C GLY A 303 18.32 6.07 3.79
N LEU A 304 17.05 5.68 3.80
CA LEU A 304 16.57 4.35 4.19
C LEU A 304 16.44 3.38 3.00
N LEU A 305 16.28 3.90 1.79
CA LEU A 305 16.13 3.16 0.55
C LEU A 305 17.13 3.69 -0.48
N PHE A 306 17.61 2.84 -1.38
CA PHE A 306 18.47 3.22 -2.50
C PHE A 306 17.97 2.59 -3.79
N SER A 307 17.68 3.41 -4.79
CA SER A 307 17.21 2.98 -6.11
C SER A 307 18.34 3.00 -7.12
N PHE A 308 18.43 1.96 -7.95
CA PHE A 308 19.45 1.83 -9.01
C PHE A 308 18.82 1.29 -10.29
N SER A 309 19.18 1.89 -11.43
CA SER A 309 19.00 1.31 -12.77
C SER A 309 20.21 0.47 -13.21
N ASP A 310 21.39 0.74 -12.64
CA ASP A 310 22.62 -0.04 -12.91
C ASP A 310 22.85 -1.13 -11.85
N GLY A 311 22.81 -2.39 -12.29
CA GLY A 311 23.00 -3.56 -11.44
C GLY A 311 24.37 -3.62 -10.74
N GLU A 312 25.43 -3.12 -11.35
CA GLU A 312 26.77 -3.11 -10.73
C GLU A 312 26.84 -2.04 -9.61
N ALA A 313 26.16 -0.91 -9.79
CA ALA A 313 26.03 0.10 -8.74
C ALA A 313 25.24 -0.45 -7.54
N ALA A 314 24.12 -1.15 -7.80
CA ALA A 314 23.35 -1.82 -6.77
C ALA A 314 24.19 -2.86 -6.01
N LEU A 315 24.96 -3.70 -6.71
CA LEU A 315 25.86 -4.69 -6.08
C LEU A 315 26.92 -4.04 -5.19
N ARG A 316 27.49 -2.91 -5.60
CA ARG A 316 28.42 -2.15 -4.76
C ARG A 316 27.75 -1.65 -3.49
N LYS A 317 26.48 -1.16 -3.61
CA LYS A 317 25.73 -0.67 -2.46
C LYS A 317 25.37 -1.79 -1.49
N VAL A 318 24.84 -2.93 -2.00
CA VAL A 318 24.56 -4.12 -1.18
C VAL A 318 25.81 -4.55 -0.42
N ARG A 319 26.97 -4.65 -1.10
CA ARG A 319 28.23 -5.01 -0.45
C ARG A 319 28.59 -4.02 0.66
N ALA A 320 28.50 -2.73 0.39
CA ALA A 320 28.82 -1.69 1.38
C ALA A 320 27.94 -1.83 2.63
N LEU A 321 26.62 -1.98 2.45
CA LEU A 321 25.69 -2.14 3.56
C LEU A 321 25.96 -3.40 4.39
N MET A 322 26.30 -4.51 3.74
CA MET A 322 26.55 -5.78 4.39
C MET A 322 27.91 -5.85 5.10
N THR A 323 28.88 -4.96 4.74
CA THR A 323 30.24 -4.98 5.34
C THR A 323 30.46 -3.90 6.38
N ASP A 324 29.60 -2.91 6.45
CA ASP A 324 29.71 -1.81 7.41
C ASP A 324 29.01 -2.18 8.72
N GLU A 325 29.78 -2.42 9.77
CA GLU A 325 29.27 -2.78 11.10
C GLU A 325 28.42 -1.68 11.74
N SER A 326 28.49 -0.44 11.24
CA SER A 326 27.68 0.67 11.74
C SER A 326 26.27 0.69 11.13
N THR A 327 25.99 -0.09 10.09
CA THR A 327 24.71 -0.10 9.37
C THR A 327 23.49 -0.25 10.29
N PRO A 328 23.42 -1.22 11.23
CA PRO A 328 22.22 -1.37 12.06
C PRO A 328 21.93 -0.14 12.91
N ALA A 329 22.95 0.42 13.58
CA ALA A 329 22.78 1.60 14.42
C ALA A 329 22.47 2.86 13.60
N GLU A 330 22.98 2.96 12.39
CA GLU A 330 22.69 4.07 11.48
C GLU A 330 21.24 3.98 10.97
N TRP A 331 20.76 2.79 10.61
CA TRP A 331 19.38 2.60 10.15
C TRP A 331 18.35 2.88 11.25
N GLU A 332 18.62 2.48 12.48
CA GLU A 332 17.76 2.82 13.62
C GLU A 332 17.64 4.34 13.79
N ARG A 333 18.74 5.09 13.69
CA ARG A 333 18.71 6.57 13.76
C ARG A 333 17.91 7.18 12.59
N ARG A 334 18.07 6.64 11.38
CA ARG A 334 17.36 7.12 10.19
C ARG A 334 15.86 6.84 10.29
N ARG A 335 15.51 5.63 10.74
CA ARG A 335 14.14 5.25 11.01
C ARG A 335 13.49 6.12 12.07
N SER A 336 14.17 6.35 13.20
CA SER A 336 13.66 7.24 14.26
C SER A 336 13.34 8.63 13.72
N ARG A 337 14.22 9.20 12.89
CA ARG A 337 13.95 10.49 12.25
C ARG A 337 12.74 10.47 11.32
N LEU A 338 12.54 9.40 10.54
CA LEU A 338 11.34 9.23 9.73
C LEU A 338 10.07 9.21 10.59
N LEU A 339 10.10 8.47 11.72
CA LEU A 339 8.96 8.32 12.62
C LEU A 339 8.67 9.60 13.42
N ASP A 340 9.69 10.38 13.78
CA ASP A 340 9.52 11.68 14.44
C ASP A 340 8.80 12.70 13.55
N ASP A 341 8.97 12.59 12.23
CA ASP A 341 8.33 13.45 11.23
C ASP A 341 6.95 12.91 10.76
N ALA A 342 6.61 11.67 11.13
CA ALA A 342 5.46 10.96 10.58
C ALA A 342 4.18 11.18 11.41
N PRO A 343 3.05 11.51 10.77
CA PRO A 343 1.75 11.50 11.44
C PRO A 343 1.22 10.07 11.62
N ASP A 344 0.30 9.87 12.57
CA ASP A 344 -0.53 8.66 12.62
C ASP A 344 -1.55 8.68 11.47
N VAL A 345 -1.19 8.04 10.37
CA VAL A 345 -1.99 8.02 9.13
C VAL A 345 -3.35 7.33 9.34
N THR A 346 -3.42 6.35 10.24
CA THR A 346 -4.69 5.70 10.60
C THR A 346 -5.62 6.69 11.29
N GLU A 347 -5.13 7.47 12.26
CA GLU A 347 -5.95 8.47 12.96
C GLU A 347 -6.34 9.63 12.03
N GLU A 348 -5.44 10.06 11.15
CA GLU A 348 -5.77 11.05 10.11
C GLU A 348 -6.93 10.56 9.22
N LEU A 349 -6.86 9.31 8.74
CA LEU A 349 -7.89 8.74 7.88
C LEU A 349 -9.22 8.54 8.61
N LEU A 350 -9.18 8.12 9.89
CA LEU A 350 -10.37 8.04 10.75
C LEU A 350 -11.03 9.41 10.91
N THR A 351 -10.23 10.45 11.15
CA THR A 351 -10.71 11.84 11.27
C THR A 351 -11.38 12.29 9.98
N ILE A 352 -10.74 12.06 8.82
CA ILE A 352 -11.29 12.41 7.51
C ILE A 352 -12.61 11.68 7.25
N ILE A 353 -12.70 10.38 7.57
CA ILE A 353 -13.94 9.60 7.42
C ILE A 353 -15.06 10.18 8.29
N ARG A 354 -14.79 10.47 9.55
CA ARG A 354 -15.78 11.03 10.49
C ARG A 354 -16.26 12.43 10.06
N GLU A 355 -15.34 13.29 9.62
CA GLU A 355 -15.66 14.61 9.08
C GLU A 355 -16.49 14.53 7.81
N THR A 356 -16.14 13.61 6.91
CA THR A 356 -16.85 13.41 5.63
C THR A 356 -18.27 12.89 5.85
N ALA A 357 -18.49 12.05 6.86
CA ALA A 357 -19.80 11.53 7.24
C ALA A 357 -20.70 12.58 7.93
N ALA A 358 -20.13 13.68 8.41
CA ALA A 358 -20.91 14.72 9.05
C ALA A 358 -21.87 15.41 8.06
N PRO A 359 -23.12 15.69 8.44
CA PRO A 359 -24.03 16.40 7.57
C PRO A 359 -23.46 17.78 7.21
N THR A 360 -23.39 18.09 5.92
CA THR A 360 -23.01 19.42 5.45
C THR A 360 -23.97 20.42 6.07
N SER A 361 -23.44 21.35 6.88
CA SER A 361 -24.23 22.49 7.35
C SER A 361 -24.64 23.28 6.11
N THR A 362 -25.88 23.08 5.68
CA THR A 362 -26.50 23.96 4.66
C THR A 362 -26.46 25.35 5.25
N SER A 363 -25.59 26.22 4.75
CA SER A 363 -25.66 27.65 5.05
C SER A 363 -27.05 28.11 4.66
N ALA A 364 -27.88 28.39 5.64
CA ALA A 364 -29.20 28.95 5.43
C ALA A 364 -29.00 30.25 4.62
N VAL A 365 -29.45 30.23 3.38
CA VAL A 365 -29.60 31.44 2.59
C VAL A 365 -30.55 32.32 3.41
N PRO A 366 -30.13 33.53 3.83
CA PRO A 366 -31.03 34.41 4.56
C PRO A 366 -32.21 34.75 3.62
N ALA A 367 -33.43 34.53 4.13
CA ALA A 367 -34.63 34.88 3.41
C ALA A 367 -34.57 36.36 3.04
N PRO A 368 -34.98 36.74 1.82
CA PRO A 368 -35.02 38.15 1.44
C PRO A 368 -36.04 38.87 2.36
N THR A 369 -35.51 39.79 3.14
CA THR A 369 -36.34 40.76 3.88
C THR A 369 -37.13 41.60 2.89
N GLY A 370 -38.45 41.38 2.86
CA GLY A 370 -39.42 42.19 2.12
C GLY A 370 -39.54 43.62 2.63
#